data_0d34a25f2e9da376f73e36bd06556b2b
#
_entry.id   0d34a25f2e9da376f73e36bd06556b2b
#
_cell.length_a   1.000
_cell.length_b   1.000
_cell.length_c   1.000
_cell.angle_alpha   90.00
_cell.angle_beta   90.00
_cell.angle_gamma   90.00
#
_symmetry.space_group_name_H-M   'P 1'
#
loop_
_entity.id
_entity.type
_entity.pdbx_description
1 polymer ?
#
loop_
_entity_poly.entity_id
_entity_poly.type
_entity_poly.pdbx_seq_one_letter_code
_entity_poly.pdbx_strand_id
1 'polypeptide(L)'
;GLIGELWAREWLRVRHDLESVDESNWVSGYRDSVLNTSGGLDSLGYDFIVARKSHTLYYEVKASTGDPLRFEMGPTEIGAAQRWKSDRDHRYRILYISYVGDPARMSVTLLANPFSARAVGKFRPVGKGSVVYEFDPT
;
A
#
# COMPACT_ATOMS: atom_id res chain seq x y z
N GLY A 1 -2.30 -9.91 -0.68
CA GLY A 1 -3.30 -10.65 -1.42
C GLY A 1 -4.69 -10.01 -1.39
N LEU A 2 -5.65 -10.71 -1.93
CA LEU A 2 -7.01 -10.19 -2.10
C LEU A 2 -7.65 -9.70 -0.79
N ILE A 3 -7.55 -10.48 0.28
CA ILE A 3 -8.18 -10.11 1.57
C ILE A 3 -7.59 -8.80 2.10
N GLY A 4 -6.28 -8.62 2.00
CA GLY A 4 -5.64 -7.38 2.40
C GLY A 4 -6.14 -6.19 1.59
N GLU A 5 -6.30 -6.34 0.29
CA GLU A 5 -6.79 -5.27 -0.57
C GLU A 5 -8.27 -4.97 -0.33
N LEU A 6 -9.09 -5.95 0.02
CA LEU A 6 -10.49 -5.72 0.40
C LEU A 6 -10.59 -4.86 1.68
N TRP A 7 -9.75 -5.13 2.69
CA TRP A 7 -9.69 -4.30 3.89
C TRP A 7 -9.13 -2.90 3.58
N ALA A 8 -8.10 -2.82 2.72
CA ALA A 8 -7.55 -1.55 2.29
C ALA A 8 -8.59 -0.69 1.57
N ARG A 9 -9.40 -1.30 0.70
CA ARG A 9 -10.49 -0.63 0.00
C ARG A 9 -11.44 0.08 0.97
N GLU A 10 -11.88 -0.64 2.01
CA GLU A 10 -12.79 -0.08 3.00
C GLU A 10 -12.10 1.00 3.86
N TRP A 11 -10.84 0.77 4.25
CA TRP A 11 -10.07 1.75 5.00
C TRP A 11 -9.91 3.06 4.21
N LEU A 12 -9.61 2.96 2.91
CA LEU A 12 -9.46 4.13 2.05
C LEU A 12 -10.77 4.89 1.86
N ARG A 13 -11.87 4.16 1.71
CA ARG A 13 -13.20 4.75 1.60
C ARG A 13 -13.51 5.63 2.80
N VAL A 14 -13.26 5.15 3.98
CA VAL A 14 -13.49 5.88 5.24
C VAL A 14 -12.48 7.00 5.41
N ARG A 15 -11.20 6.72 5.21
CA ARG A 15 -10.10 7.68 5.41
C ARG A 15 -10.25 8.92 4.53
N HIS A 16 -10.66 8.74 3.30
CA HIS A 16 -10.78 9.82 2.32
C HIS A 16 -12.21 10.30 2.11
N ASP A 17 -13.15 9.80 2.90
CA ASP A 17 -14.57 10.17 2.82
C ASP A 17 -15.11 10.02 1.39
N LEU A 18 -14.85 8.86 0.79
CA LEU A 18 -15.31 8.54 -0.56
C LEU A 18 -16.66 7.83 -0.50
N GLU A 19 -17.55 8.13 -1.46
CA GLU A 19 -18.80 7.39 -1.61
C GLU A 19 -18.53 5.91 -1.91
N SER A 20 -17.54 5.68 -2.78
CA SER A 20 -17.10 4.33 -3.15
C SER A 20 -15.64 4.37 -3.57
N VAL A 21 -14.99 3.20 -3.50
CA VAL A 21 -13.68 2.95 -4.12
C VAL A 21 -13.95 2.06 -5.33
N ASP A 22 -13.86 2.64 -6.51
CA ASP A 22 -14.15 1.98 -7.78
C ASP A 22 -12.88 1.70 -8.60
N GLU A 23 -13.03 1.38 -9.88
CA GLU A 23 -11.91 1.07 -10.77
C GLU A 23 -10.96 2.25 -11.02
N SER A 24 -11.40 3.49 -10.77
CA SER A 24 -10.52 4.65 -10.84
C SER A 24 -9.56 4.74 -9.65
N ASN A 25 -9.87 4.07 -8.56
CA ASN A 25 -9.07 4.04 -7.35
C ASN A 25 -8.33 2.73 -7.17
N TRP A 26 -8.97 1.60 -7.42
CA TRP A 26 -8.39 0.28 -7.27
C TRP A 26 -7.83 -0.18 -8.61
N VAL A 27 -6.50 -0.23 -8.73
CA VAL A 27 -5.83 -0.43 -10.02
C VAL A 27 -5.15 -1.79 -10.17
N SER A 28 -4.98 -2.56 -9.10
CA SER A 28 -4.39 -3.90 -9.18
C SER A 28 -5.29 -4.90 -9.89
N GLY A 29 -4.76 -6.06 -10.25
CA GLY A 29 -5.50 -7.11 -10.94
C GLY A 29 -6.68 -7.67 -10.14
N TYR A 30 -6.62 -7.64 -8.81
CA TYR A 30 -7.71 -8.14 -7.97
C TYR A 30 -9.01 -7.38 -8.13
N ARG A 31 -8.96 -6.10 -8.55
CA ARG A 31 -10.17 -5.30 -8.77
C ARG A 31 -11.11 -5.94 -9.78
N ASP A 32 -10.56 -6.59 -10.80
CA ASP A 32 -11.37 -7.11 -11.91
C ASP A 32 -12.32 -8.20 -11.45
N SER A 33 -11.90 -9.05 -10.53
CA SER A 33 -12.77 -10.09 -9.99
C SER A 33 -13.80 -9.56 -8.98
N VAL A 34 -13.49 -8.49 -8.27
CA VAL A 34 -14.38 -7.92 -7.24
C VAL A 34 -15.37 -6.93 -7.84
N LEU A 35 -14.90 -6.05 -8.73
CA LEU A 35 -15.72 -5.00 -9.32
C LEU A 35 -16.33 -5.40 -10.67
N ASN A 36 -16.02 -6.60 -11.16
CA ASN A 36 -16.45 -7.07 -12.48
C ASN A 36 -16.00 -6.11 -13.60
N THR A 37 -14.72 -5.74 -13.54
CA THR A 37 -14.06 -4.85 -14.52
C THR A 37 -13.02 -5.61 -15.31
N SER A 38 -12.30 -4.90 -16.18
CA SER A 38 -11.13 -5.42 -16.91
C SER A 38 -10.02 -4.35 -16.91
N GLY A 39 -8.79 -4.78 -17.17
CA GLY A 39 -7.65 -3.87 -17.29
C GLY A 39 -6.95 -3.52 -15.96
N GLY A 40 -7.22 -4.24 -14.87
CA GLY A 40 -6.42 -4.13 -13.65
C GLY A 40 -4.97 -4.54 -13.91
N LEU A 41 -4.00 -3.81 -13.36
CA LEU A 41 -2.58 -4.00 -13.60
C LEU A 41 -1.81 -4.18 -12.30
N ASP A 42 -1.02 -5.27 -12.24
CA ASP A 42 -0.13 -5.54 -11.10
C ASP A 42 1.29 -4.94 -11.30
N SER A 43 1.56 -4.35 -12.46
CA SER A 43 2.88 -3.84 -12.84
C SER A 43 3.09 -2.36 -12.52
N LEU A 44 2.11 -1.68 -11.92
CA LEU A 44 2.20 -0.25 -11.63
C LEU A 44 3.05 0.06 -10.40
N GLY A 45 3.22 -0.90 -9.49
CA GLY A 45 3.96 -0.71 -8.25
C GLY A 45 3.13 -0.14 -7.11
N TYR A 46 1.81 -0.07 -7.28
CA TYR A 46 0.84 0.30 -6.24
C TYR A 46 -0.53 -0.30 -6.56
N ASP A 47 -1.36 -0.46 -5.54
CA ASP A 47 -2.66 -1.13 -5.65
C ASP A 47 -3.84 -0.16 -5.74
N PHE A 48 -3.71 1.01 -5.11
CA PHE A 48 -4.76 2.03 -5.09
C PHE A 48 -4.20 3.40 -5.38
N ILE A 49 -5.05 4.26 -5.96
CA ILE A 49 -4.75 5.66 -6.23
C ILE A 49 -5.92 6.53 -5.75
N VAL A 50 -5.61 7.63 -5.07
CA VAL A 50 -6.60 8.60 -4.62
C VAL A 50 -6.14 9.98 -5.04
N ALA A 51 -6.85 10.57 -6.01
CA ALA A 51 -6.56 11.91 -6.49
C ALA A 51 -7.26 12.95 -5.61
N ARG A 52 -6.49 13.91 -5.09
CA ARG A 52 -6.99 15.04 -4.33
C ARG A 52 -6.68 16.33 -5.08
N LYS A 53 -7.22 17.47 -4.62
CA LYS A 53 -7.04 18.76 -5.32
C LYS A 53 -5.57 19.17 -5.45
N SER A 54 -4.79 18.98 -4.37
CA SER A 54 -3.40 19.45 -4.31
C SER A 54 -2.38 18.35 -4.52
N HIS A 55 -2.78 17.07 -4.46
CA HIS A 55 -1.85 15.95 -4.55
C HIS A 55 -2.58 14.65 -4.88
N THR A 56 -1.82 13.66 -5.32
CA THR A 56 -2.29 12.31 -5.56
C THR A 56 -1.58 11.35 -4.61
N LEU A 57 -2.33 10.42 -4.04
CA LEU A 57 -1.82 9.39 -3.13
C LEU A 57 -1.82 8.05 -3.82
N TYR A 58 -0.73 7.33 -3.69
CA TYR A 58 -0.54 5.97 -4.22
C TYR A 58 -0.31 5.03 -3.05
N TYR A 59 -1.09 3.97 -2.97
CA TYR A 59 -1.05 3.03 -1.86
C TYR A 59 -0.67 1.64 -2.34
N GLU A 60 0.37 1.09 -1.75
CA GLU A 60 0.74 -0.31 -1.86
C GLU A 60 0.29 -1.03 -0.60
N VAL A 61 -0.40 -2.15 -0.76
CA VAL A 61 -0.93 -2.93 0.36
C VAL A 61 0.00 -4.09 0.68
N LYS A 62 0.41 -4.17 1.93
CA LYS A 62 1.18 -5.28 2.47
C LYS A 62 0.41 -5.89 3.62
N ALA A 63 0.09 -7.18 3.51
CA ALA A 63 -0.73 -7.86 4.50
C ALA A 63 -0.04 -9.12 5.03
N SER A 64 -0.26 -9.41 6.30
CA SER A 64 0.24 -10.61 6.95
C SER A 64 -0.84 -11.22 7.86
N THR A 65 -0.82 -12.55 8.01
CA THR A 65 -1.68 -13.25 8.95
C THR A 65 -1.24 -13.04 10.41
N GLY A 66 0.01 -12.61 10.63
CA GLY A 66 0.54 -12.21 11.92
C GLY A 66 0.91 -10.73 11.93
N ASP A 67 1.87 -10.37 12.75
CA ASP A 67 2.39 -9.00 12.85
C ASP A 67 3.93 -9.01 12.88
N PRO A 68 4.60 -9.44 11.79
CA PRO A 68 6.06 -9.55 11.77
C PRO A 68 6.77 -8.20 11.69
N LEU A 69 6.07 -7.09 11.46
CA LEU A 69 6.62 -5.76 11.24
C LEU A 69 7.65 -5.74 10.09
N ARG A 70 7.38 -6.51 9.06
CA ARG A 70 8.22 -6.69 7.87
C ARG A 70 7.36 -6.75 6.63
N PHE A 71 7.89 -6.28 5.53
CA PHE A 71 7.28 -6.46 4.23
C PHE A 71 8.36 -6.52 3.15
N GLU A 72 8.02 -7.15 2.04
CA GLU A 72 8.89 -7.26 0.87
C GLU A 72 8.42 -6.33 -0.23
N MET A 73 9.35 -5.68 -0.92
CA MET A 73 9.07 -4.86 -2.09
C MET A 73 9.72 -5.47 -3.33
N GLY A 74 8.91 -5.64 -4.37
CA GLY A 74 9.41 -6.04 -5.67
C GLY A 74 9.94 -4.86 -6.49
N PRO A 75 10.53 -5.13 -7.69
CA PRO A 75 11.13 -4.07 -8.51
C PRO A 75 10.16 -2.98 -8.94
N THR A 76 8.92 -3.30 -9.27
CA THR A 76 7.92 -2.31 -9.70
C THR A 76 7.53 -1.40 -8.55
N GLU A 77 7.37 -1.94 -7.35
CA GLU A 77 7.05 -1.20 -6.14
C GLU A 77 8.19 -0.26 -5.74
N ILE A 78 9.44 -0.76 -5.78
CA ILE A 78 10.62 0.05 -5.52
C ILE A 78 10.72 1.19 -6.54
N GLY A 79 10.50 0.89 -7.82
CA GLY A 79 10.52 1.89 -8.87
C GLY A 79 9.51 3.00 -8.67
N ALA A 80 8.28 2.65 -8.30
CA ALA A 80 7.23 3.62 -8.01
C ALA A 80 7.57 4.46 -6.77
N ALA A 81 8.00 3.81 -5.69
CA ALA A 81 8.37 4.50 -4.46
C ALA A 81 9.53 5.49 -4.68
N GLN A 82 10.55 5.10 -5.43
CA GLN A 82 11.68 5.97 -5.74
C GLN A 82 11.29 7.13 -6.64
N ARG A 83 10.37 6.91 -7.59
CA ARG A 83 9.89 7.97 -8.48
C ARG A 83 9.31 9.15 -7.70
N TRP A 84 8.59 8.88 -6.63
CA TRP A 84 7.88 9.89 -5.86
C TRP A 84 8.44 10.15 -4.46
N LYS A 85 9.71 9.80 -4.23
CA LYS A 85 10.32 9.93 -2.90
C LYS A 85 10.42 11.36 -2.39
N SER A 86 10.48 12.35 -3.29
CA SER A 86 10.62 13.77 -2.96
C SER A 86 9.52 14.64 -3.54
N ASP A 87 8.50 14.02 -4.13
CA ASP A 87 7.43 14.73 -4.82
C ASP A 87 6.37 15.16 -3.81
N ARG A 88 5.93 16.43 -3.88
CA ARG A 88 4.85 16.94 -3.03
C ARG A 88 3.49 16.62 -3.61
N ASP A 89 3.38 16.54 -4.93
CA ASP A 89 2.14 16.35 -5.65
C ASP A 89 1.78 14.88 -5.80
N HIS A 90 2.76 14.00 -5.68
CA HIS A 90 2.60 12.55 -5.77
C HIS A 90 3.21 11.91 -4.53
N ARG A 91 2.39 11.23 -3.74
CA ARG A 91 2.80 10.67 -2.45
C ARG A 91 2.56 9.17 -2.42
N TYR A 92 3.65 8.42 -2.29
CA TYR A 92 3.61 6.96 -2.19
C TYR A 92 3.57 6.55 -0.71
N ARG A 93 2.65 5.65 -0.39
CA ARG A 93 2.45 5.15 0.98
C ARG A 93 2.29 3.64 0.96
N ILE A 94 2.60 3.00 2.08
CA ILE A 94 2.35 1.59 2.29
C ILE A 94 1.26 1.45 3.35
N LEU A 95 0.24 0.66 3.04
CA LEU A 95 -0.75 0.21 4.02
C LEU A 95 -0.34 -1.17 4.49
N TYR A 96 0.16 -1.25 5.70
CA TYR A 96 0.54 -2.50 6.34
C TYR A 96 -0.63 -3.02 7.17
N ILE A 97 -1.12 -4.21 6.82
CA ILE A 97 -2.26 -4.82 7.49
C ILE A 97 -1.78 -6.06 8.23
N SER A 98 -1.82 -6.02 9.55
CA SER A 98 -1.50 -7.14 10.42
C SER A 98 -2.75 -7.94 10.76
N TYR A 99 -2.56 -9.22 11.05
CA TYR A 99 -3.63 -10.15 11.41
C TYR A 99 -4.78 -10.16 10.39
N VAL A 100 -4.45 -10.11 9.12
CA VAL A 100 -5.44 -10.17 8.04
C VAL A 100 -6.21 -11.49 8.14
N GLY A 101 -7.54 -11.41 8.07
CA GLY A 101 -8.39 -12.58 8.26
C GLY A 101 -8.84 -12.83 9.69
N ASP A 102 -8.38 -12.04 10.66
CA ASP A 102 -8.83 -12.08 12.05
C ASP A 102 -9.43 -10.72 12.43
N PRO A 103 -10.75 -10.52 12.27
CA PRO A 103 -11.38 -9.22 12.51
C PRO A 103 -11.17 -8.67 13.93
N ALA A 104 -10.97 -9.55 14.92
CA ALA A 104 -10.77 -9.13 16.30
C ALA A 104 -9.39 -8.47 16.53
N ARG A 105 -8.38 -8.85 15.73
CA ARG A 105 -7.00 -8.34 15.89
C ARG A 105 -6.50 -7.51 14.74
N MET A 106 -7.17 -7.55 13.58
CA MET A 106 -6.73 -6.88 12.38
C MET A 106 -6.46 -5.39 12.63
N SER A 107 -5.32 -4.91 12.14
CA SER A 107 -4.89 -3.54 12.31
C SER A 107 -4.28 -3.02 11.00
N VAL A 108 -4.55 -1.76 10.69
CA VAL A 108 -4.00 -1.09 9.52
C VAL A 108 -3.04 -0.01 9.99
N THR A 109 -1.80 -0.07 9.51
CA THR A 109 -0.78 0.94 9.79
C THR A 109 -0.39 1.64 8.49
N LEU A 110 -0.49 2.95 8.49
CA LEU A 110 -0.06 3.78 7.36
C LEU A 110 1.44 4.07 7.51
N LEU A 111 2.23 3.61 6.55
CA LEU A 111 3.68 3.82 6.53
C LEU A 111 4.06 4.84 5.47
N ALA A 112 5.07 5.64 5.78
CA ALA A 112 5.67 6.56 4.82
C ALA A 112 6.35 5.79 3.68
N ASN A 113 6.58 6.48 2.56
CA ASN A 113 7.42 5.95 1.49
C ASN A 113 8.82 5.64 2.06
N PRO A 114 9.29 4.37 1.97
CA PRO A 114 10.58 3.98 2.57
C PRO A 114 11.79 4.76 2.05
N PHE A 115 11.68 5.33 0.86
CA PHE A 115 12.77 6.10 0.23
C PHE A 115 12.65 7.60 0.47
N SER A 116 11.62 8.06 1.16
CA SER A 116 11.43 9.48 1.46
C SER A 116 12.28 9.94 2.64
N ALA A 117 12.49 11.25 2.75
CA ALA A 117 13.22 11.83 3.87
C ALA A 117 12.57 11.52 5.22
N ARG A 118 11.24 11.38 5.26
CA ARG A 118 10.49 11.04 6.48
C ARG A 118 10.79 9.65 7.00
N ALA A 119 11.27 8.77 6.13
CA ALA A 119 11.51 7.37 6.46
C ALA A 119 12.93 7.10 6.97
N VAL A 120 13.81 8.11 6.98
CA VAL A 120 15.19 7.93 7.43
C VAL A 120 15.23 7.36 8.85
N GLY A 121 15.90 6.22 9.02
CA GLY A 121 16.01 5.52 10.28
C GLY A 121 14.79 4.70 10.70
N LYS A 122 13.70 4.71 9.94
CA LYS A 122 12.48 3.99 10.28
C LYS A 122 12.39 2.60 9.66
N PHE A 123 13.12 2.37 8.58
CA PHE A 123 13.12 1.09 7.85
C PHE A 123 14.52 0.54 7.79
N ARG A 124 14.65 -0.77 7.94
CA ARG A 124 15.92 -1.50 7.89
C ARG A 124 15.81 -2.62 6.86
N PRO A 125 16.73 -2.74 5.89
CA PRO A 125 16.76 -3.90 5.01
C PRO A 125 17.11 -5.16 5.82
N VAL A 126 16.43 -6.26 5.50
CA VAL A 126 16.60 -7.55 6.19
C VAL A 126 16.90 -8.64 5.16
N GLY A 127 17.91 -9.43 5.42
CA GLY A 127 18.27 -10.58 4.57
C GLY A 127 19.16 -10.21 3.40
N LYS A 128 19.52 -11.25 2.62
CA LYS A 128 20.36 -11.12 1.44
C LYS A 128 19.56 -11.52 0.20
N GLY A 129 19.66 -10.74 -0.87
CA GLY A 129 19.10 -11.08 -2.17
C GLY A 129 17.62 -10.76 -2.37
N SER A 130 16.90 -10.32 -1.35
CA SER A 130 15.54 -9.80 -1.47
C SER A 130 15.42 -8.46 -0.77
N VAL A 131 14.48 -7.64 -1.20
CA VAL A 131 14.26 -6.31 -0.59
C VAL A 131 13.14 -6.44 0.43
N VAL A 132 13.53 -6.82 1.64
CA VAL A 132 12.63 -6.94 2.80
C VAL A 132 12.97 -5.81 3.76
N TYR A 133 11.96 -5.06 4.15
CA TYR A 133 12.11 -3.98 5.13
C TYR A 133 11.43 -4.34 6.44
N GLU A 134 12.13 -4.07 7.52
CA GLU A 134 11.63 -4.15 8.88
C GLU A 134 11.39 -2.73 9.42
N PHE A 135 10.39 -2.57 10.22
CA PHE A 135 10.06 -1.27 10.80
C PHE A 135 9.62 -1.43 12.27
N ASP A 136 9.71 -0.35 13.03
CA ASP A 136 9.24 -0.33 14.41
C ASP A 136 7.77 0.08 14.46
N PRO A 137 6.96 -0.49 15.37
CA PRO A 137 5.57 -0.07 15.57
C PRO A 137 5.54 1.36 16.12
N THR A 138 4.80 2.22 15.50
CA THR A 138 4.71 3.64 15.92
C THR A 138 3.48 3.92 16.69
#